data_767abc33f80a91a1b7cd632869973308
#
_entry.id   767abc33f80a91a1b7cd632869973308
#
_cell.length_a   1.000
_cell.length_b   1.000
_cell.length_c   1.000
_cell.angle_alpha   90.00
_cell.angle_beta   90.00
_cell.angle_gamma   90.00
#
_symmetry.space_group_name_H-M   'P 1'
#
loop_
_entity.id
_entity.type
_entity.pdbx_description
1 polymer ?
#
loop_
_entity_poly.entity_id
_entity_poly.type
_entity_poly.pdbx_seq_one_letter_code
_entity_poly.pdbx_strand_id
1 'polypeptide(L)'
;ADKPPAYLTMALGAGSVTPMQMATAYSVFANGGYRVNPYLVTRVTDHLGRSLAEAVPPVASREVRAIPARNAFVMQSLLQEVTRSGTGAMAQRVLKRPDVYGKTGTTNDSLDAWFDGYQPTLTTIAWMGFDTPRSLGDRETGGGVALPIWISFMQSALKDVPVAQTPVPEGVVNVAGEWYYDEYAKGAGVSSVGLTAGADSDKSLQNSGGTPPTAPPPSDERKRILDMFKN
;
A
#
# COMPACT_ATOMS: atom_id res chain seq x y z
N ALA A 1 -9.12 -4.23 -17.93
CA ALA A 1 -9.02 -3.00 -17.13
C ALA A 1 -8.03 -2.07 -17.83
N ASP A 2 -8.43 -0.85 -18.10
CA ASP A 2 -7.57 0.14 -18.71
C ASP A 2 -6.38 0.42 -17.77
N LYS A 3 -5.18 0.56 -18.35
CA LYS A 3 -4.00 0.93 -17.56
C LYS A 3 -4.22 2.33 -17.00
N PRO A 4 -4.02 2.53 -15.69
CA PRO A 4 -4.10 3.87 -15.13
C PRO A 4 -3.10 4.79 -15.83
N PRO A 5 -3.44 6.05 -16.09
CA PRO A 5 -2.55 6.99 -16.74
C PRO A 5 -1.31 7.26 -15.86
N ALA A 6 -0.15 7.42 -16.51
CA ALA A 6 1.14 7.62 -15.84
C ALA A 6 1.32 9.10 -15.43
N TYR A 7 0.52 9.58 -14.50
CA TYR A 7 0.67 10.92 -13.90
C TYR A 7 1.48 10.87 -12.61
N LEU A 8 2.21 11.93 -12.28
CA LEU A 8 2.91 12.06 -10.99
C LEU A 8 1.95 11.95 -9.80
N THR A 9 0.72 12.43 -9.94
CA THR A 9 -0.34 12.34 -8.93
C THR A 9 -0.79 10.90 -8.63
N MET A 10 -0.45 9.92 -9.47
CA MET A 10 -0.68 8.50 -9.17
C MET A 10 0.04 8.06 -7.89
N ALA A 11 1.18 8.66 -7.56
CA ALA A 11 1.89 8.41 -6.30
C ALA A 11 1.07 8.85 -5.06
N LEU A 12 0.11 9.75 -5.25
CA LEU A 12 -0.82 10.23 -4.22
C LEU A 12 -2.19 9.55 -4.29
N GLY A 13 -2.36 8.55 -5.16
CA GLY A 13 -3.61 7.80 -5.27
C GLY A 13 -4.68 8.46 -6.16
N ALA A 14 -4.31 9.29 -7.14
CA ALA A 14 -5.26 10.00 -8.00
C ALA A 14 -6.02 9.12 -9.01
N GLY A 15 -5.82 7.81 -9.01
CA GLY A 15 -6.50 6.87 -9.90
C GLY A 15 -7.80 6.32 -9.31
N SER A 16 -8.81 6.14 -10.16
CA SER A 16 -10.04 5.44 -9.76
C SER A 16 -9.84 3.93 -9.82
N VAL A 17 -10.23 3.24 -8.77
CA VAL A 17 -10.13 1.78 -8.63
C VAL A 17 -11.38 1.22 -7.96
N THR A 18 -11.64 -0.07 -8.18
CA THR A 18 -12.71 -0.76 -7.44
C THR A 18 -12.18 -1.36 -6.13
N PRO A 19 -13.04 -1.58 -5.12
CA PRO A 19 -12.65 -2.29 -3.89
C PRO A 19 -12.01 -3.66 -4.17
N MET A 20 -12.48 -4.39 -5.18
CA MET A 20 -11.89 -5.67 -5.58
C MET A 20 -10.46 -5.54 -6.12
N GLN A 21 -10.18 -4.47 -6.89
CA GLN A 21 -8.82 -4.19 -7.36
C GLN A 21 -7.89 -3.85 -6.20
N MET A 22 -8.36 -3.07 -5.22
CA MET A 22 -7.60 -2.78 -4.00
C MET A 22 -7.36 -4.04 -3.17
N ALA A 23 -8.38 -4.88 -2.96
CA ALA A 23 -8.21 -6.15 -2.27
C ALA A 23 -7.17 -7.05 -2.95
N THR A 24 -7.20 -7.11 -4.29
CA THR A 24 -6.22 -7.87 -5.07
C THR A 24 -4.80 -7.29 -4.90
N ALA A 25 -4.66 -5.97 -4.93
CA ALA A 25 -3.36 -5.31 -4.76
C ALA A 25 -2.79 -5.52 -3.35
N TYR A 26 -3.60 -5.33 -2.30
CA TYR A 26 -3.17 -5.53 -0.92
C TYR A 26 -2.88 -7.00 -0.59
N SER A 27 -3.56 -7.93 -1.26
CA SER A 27 -3.27 -9.36 -1.13
C SER A 27 -1.84 -9.71 -1.56
N VAL A 28 -1.23 -8.94 -2.47
CA VAL A 28 0.18 -9.12 -2.86
C VAL A 28 1.11 -8.88 -1.67
N PHE A 29 0.83 -7.88 -0.84
CA PHE A 29 1.62 -7.63 0.38
C PHE A 29 1.34 -8.69 1.45
N ALA A 30 0.08 -9.05 1.63
CA ALA A 30 -0.35 -10.03 2.63
C ALA A 30 0.29 -11.41 2.43
N ASN A 31 0.50 -11.83 1.20
CA ASN A 31 1.01 -13.16 0.84
C ASN A 31 2.51 -13.20 0.48
N GLY A 32 3.26 -12.11 0.73
CA GLY A 32 4.70 -12.05 0.51
C GLY A 32 5.12 -11.83 -0.94
N GLY A 33 4.26 -11.23 -1.78
CA GLY A 33 4.61 -10.73 -3.10
C GLY A 33 4.03 -11.49 -4.28
N TYR A 34 2.99 -12.30 -4.10
CA TYR A 34 2.38 -13.09 -5.16
C TYR A 34 1.04 -12.48 -5.60
N ARG A 35 0.81 -12.44 -6.91
CA ARG A 35 -0.45 -12.03 -7.49
C ARG A 35 -1.49 -13.13 -7.30
N VAL A 36 -2.70 -12.75 -6.89
CA VAL A 36 -3.88 -13.61 -6.84
C VAL A 36 -4.90 -13.15 -7.88
N ASN A 37 -5.59 -14.11 -8.48
CA ASN A 37 -6.75 -13.83 -9.32
C ASN A 37 -8.00 -14.14 -8.49
N PRO A 38 -8.79 -13.12 -8.10
CA PRO A 38 -9.97 -13.34 -7.29
C PRO A 38 -11.04 -14.11 -8.05
N TYR A 39 -11.77 -14.96 -7.36
CA TYR A 39 -12.96 -15.66 -7.88
C TYR A 39 -14.04 -15.69 -6.80
N LEU A 40 -15.31 -15.68 -7.23
CA LEU A 40 -16.46 -15.69 -6.35
C LEU A 40 -17.05 -17.09 -6.17
N VAL A 41 -16.94 -17.92 -7.21
CA VAL A 41 -17.51 -19.25 -7.21
C VAL A 41 -16.42 -20.27 -6.99
N THR A 42 -16.46 -20.97 -5.86
CA THR A 42 -15.47 -21.99 -5.50
C THR A 42 -15.79 -23.34 -6.12
N ARG A 43 -17.07 -23.68 -6.24
CA ARG A 43 -17.52 -24.95 -6.81
C ARG A 43 -18.90 -24.84 -7.45
N VAL A 44 -19.10 -25.54 -8.55
CA VAL A 44 -20.41 -25.74 -9.18
C VAL A 44 -20.73 -27.23 -9.15
N THR A 45 -21.91 -27.59 -8.63
CA THR A 45 -22.37 -28.98 -8.58
C THR A 45 -23.67 -29.15 -9.34
N ASP A 46 -23.94 -30.38 -9.83
CA ASP A 46 -25.25 -30.75 -10.37
C ASP A 46 -26.24 -31.03 -9.21
N HIS A 47 -27.47 -31.38 -9.59
CA HIS A 47 -28.55 -31.68 -8.64
C HIS A 47 -28.32 -32.96 -7.82
N LEU A 48 -27.34 -33.80 -8.20
CA LEU A 48 -26.90 -34.97 -7.45
C LEU A 48 -25.69 -34.73 -6.56
N GLY A 49 -25.21 -33.46 -6.50
CA GLY A 49 -24.05 -33.09 -5.72
C GLY A 49 -22.70 -33.40 -6.38
N ARG A 50 -22.67 -33.84 -7.62
CA ARG A 50 -21.43 -34.10 -8.35
C ARG A 50 -20.79 -32.77 -8.78
N SER A 51 -19.50 -32.63 -8.56
CA SER A 51 -18.75 -31.42 -8.97
C SER A 51 -18.69 -31.33 -10.48
N LEU A 52 -19.19 -30.23 -11.04
CA LEU A 52 -19.11 -29.90 -12.47
C LEU A 52 -17.89 -29.01 -12.76
N ALA A 53 -17.55 -28.13 -11.82
CA ALA A 53 -16.38 -27.27 -11.87
C ALA A 53 -15.94 -26.92 -10.46
N GLU A 54 -14.63 -26.74 -10.27
CA GLU A 54 -14.05 -26.35 -8.99
C GLU A 54 -12.89 -25.37 -9.25
N ALA A 55 -12.87 -24.27 -8.49
CA ALA A 55 -11.77 -23.33 -8.56
C ALA A 55 -10.51 -23.95 -7.93
N VAL A 56 -9.39 -23.87 -8.65
CA VAL A 56 -8.10 -24.29 -8.12
C VAL A 56 -7.45 -23.09 -7.46
N PRO A 57 -7.18 -23.13 -6.14
CA PRO A 57 -6.45 -22.05 -5.47
C PRO A 57 -5.10 -21.80 -6.14
N PRO A 58 -4.68 -20.54 -6.34
CA PRO A 58 -3.40 -20.25 -6.93
C PRO A 58 -2.26 -20.76 -6.01
N VAL A 59 -1.29 -21.44 -6.62
CA VAL A 59 -0.08 -21.88 -5.94
C VAL A 59 0.97 -20.80 -6.11
N ALA A 60 1.69 -20.47 -5.02
CA ALA A 60 2.82 -19.55 -5.08
C ALA A 60 3.90 -20.11 -6.01
N SER A 61 4.13 -19.46 -7.14
CA SER A 61 5.12 -19.83 -8.13
C SER A 61 5.84 -18.59 -8.67
N ARG A 62 6.92 -18.81 -9.40
CA ARG A 62 7.71 -17.72 -9.99
C ARG A 62 6.90 -16.90 -11.00
N GLU A 63 5.99 -17.54 -11.73
CA GLU A 63 5.15 -16.92 -12.76
C GLU A 63 4.12 -15.95 -12.19
N VAL A 64 3.65 -16.20 -10.97
CA VAL A 64 2.67 -15.33 -10.29
C VAL A 64 3.29 -14.39 -9.28
N ARG A 65 4.62 -14.35 -9.18
CA ARG A 65 5.31 -13.38 -8.33
C ARG A 65 5.19 -11.97 -8.93
N ALA A 66 4.53 -11.07 -8.20
CA ALA A 66 4.33 -9.67 -8.60
C ALA A 66 5.48 -8.77 -8.16
N ILE A 67 5.98 -8.96 -6.93
CA ILE A 67 7.10 -8.19 -6.34
C ILE A 67 8.04 -9.11 -5.56
N PRO A 68 9.33 -8.75 -5.41
CA PRO A 68 10.25 -9.49 -4.57
C PRO A 68 9.78 -9.59 -3.10
N ALA A 69 10.11 -10.69 -2.43
CA ALA A 69 9.72 -10.92 -1.03
C ALA A 69 10.20 -9.80 -0.11
N ARG A 70 11.42 -9.29 -0.31
CA ARG A 70 11.97 -8.19 0.48
C ARG A 70 11.21 -6.87 0.29
N ASN A 71 10.69 -6.59 -0.93
CA ASN A 71 9.85 -5.41 -1.16
C ASN A 71 8.50 -5.55 -0.44
N ALA A 72 7.87 -6.74 -0.53
CA ALA A 72 6.62 -7.02 0.18
C ALA A 72 6.80 -6.85 1.69
N PHE A 73 7.91 -7.36 2.26
CA PHE A 73 8.21 -7.26 3.68
C PHE A 73 8.46 -5.81 4.15
N VAL A 74 9.26 -5.03 3.42
CA VAL A 74 9.49 -3.62 3.76
C VAL A 74 8.19 -2.82 3.65
N MET A 75 7.37 -3.03 2.61
CA MET A 75 6.06 -2.40 2.50
C MET A 75 5.15 -2.81 3.66
N GLN A 76 5.15 -4.07 4.04
CA GLN A 76 4.40 -4.58 5.18
C GLN A 76 4.81 -3.87 6.48
N SER A 77 6.10 -3.63 6.71
CA SER A 77 6.58 -2.90 7.89
C SER A 77 6.09 -1.45 7.91
N LEU A 78 6.06 -0.78 6.77
CA LEU A 78 5.50 0.57 6.64
C LEU A 78 3.99 0.60 6.91
N LEU A 79 3.23 -0.38 6.39
CA LEU A 79 1.80 -0.50 6.64
C LEU A 79 1.49 -0.87 8.10
N GLN A 80 2.40 -1.61 8.77
CA GLN A 80 2.30 -1.89 10.20
C GLN A 80 2.48 -0.62 11.02
N GLU A 81 3.42 0.25 10.65
CA GLU A 81 3.64 1.52 11.33
C GLU A 81 2.40 2.41 11.28
N VAL A 82 1.70 2.46 10.13
CA VAL A 82 0.43 3.19 10.01
C VAL A 82 -0.61 2.71 11.02
N THR A 83 -0.70 1.38 11.25
CA THR A 83 -1.65 0.80 12.21
C THR A 83 -1.16 0.82 13.64
N ARG A 84 0.14 0.97 13.86
CA ARG A 84 0.76 1.07 15.19
C ARG A 84 0.69 2.50 15.76
N SER A 85 1.13 3.48 15.00
CA SER A 85 1.29 4.88 15.45
C SER A 85 0.73 5.93 14.49
N GLY A 86 0.43 5.56 13.24
CA GLY A 86 -0.05 6.48 12.21
C GLY A 86 -1.57 6.67 12.21
N THR A 87 -2.11 7.05 11.04
CA THR A 87 -3.54 7.37 10.86
C THR A 87 -4.48 6.17 11.08
N GLY A 88 -3.95 4.95 11.08
CA GLY A 88 -4.67 3.70 11.37
C GLY A 88 -4.45 3.15 12.79
N ALA A 89 -3.84 3.90 13.72
CA ALA A 89 -3.43 3.42 15.04
C ALA A 89 -4.58 2.82 15.89
N MET A 90 -5.82 3.20 15.62
CA MET A 90 -6.99 2.61 16.24
C MET A 90 -7.09 1.11 15.97
N ALA A 91 -6.63 0.61 14.80
CA ALA A 91 -6.69 -0.80 14.44
C ALA A 91 -5.96 -1.69 15.46
N GLN A 92 -4.68 -1.47 15.70
CA GLN A 92 -3.91 -2.28 16.66
C GLN A 92 -4.40 -2.10 18.09
N ARG A 93 -4.78 -0.88 18.47
CA ARG A 93 -5.28 -0.59 19.82
C ARG A 93 -6.57 -1.33 20.15
N VAL A 94 -7.53 -1.38 19.21
CA VAL A 94 -8.84 -2.02 19.43
C VAL A 94 -8.74 -3.54 19.27
N LEU A 95 -8.07 -4.01 18.20
CA LEU A 95 -7.92 -5.44 17.94
C LEU A 95 -6.91 -6.12 18.87
N LYS A 96 -6.04 -5.33 19.53
CA LYS A 96 -4.95 -5.81 20.41
C LYS A 96 -4.04 -6.82 19.71
N ARG A 97 -3.74 -6.56 18.42
CA ARG A 97 -2.94 -7.42 17.55
C ARG A 97 -1.88 -6.61 16.80
N PRO A 98 -0.61 -7.03 16.78
CA PRO A 98 0.44 -6.36 16.03
C PRO A 98 0.47 -6.76 14.53
N ASP A 99 -0.20 -7.85 14.15
CA ASP A 99 -0.18 -8.44 12.82
C ASP A 99 -1.32 -7.94 11.92
N VAL A 100 -1.69 -6.67 12.09
CA VAL A 100 -2.64 -5.96 11.22
C VAL A 100 -1.94 -4.79 10.55
N TYR A 101 -2.17 -4.67 9.27
CA TYR A 101 -1.47 -3.78 8.35
C TYR A 101 -2.49 -3.02 7.53
N GLY A 102 -2.21 -1.76 7.18
CA GLY A 102 -3.16 -1.04 6.32
C GLY A 102 -2.85 0.44 6.18
N LYS A 103 -3.65 1.08 5.34
CA LYS A 103 -3.55 2.51 5.02
C LYS A 103 -4.93 3.13 4.90
N THR A 104 -5.08 4.31 5.46
CA THR A 104 -6.24 5.18 5.24
C THR A 104 -6.15 5.88 3.90
N GLY A 105 -7.25 6.01 3.19
CA GLY A 105 -7.40 6.88 2.02
C GLY A 105 -8.53 7.88 2.24
N THR A 106 -8.33 9.11 1.79
CA THR A 106 -9.35 10.16 1.80
C THR A 106 -9.13 10.99 0.54
N THR A 107 -10.17 11.14 -0.27
CA THR A 107 -10.13 12.04 -1.41
C THR A 107 -10.31 13.49 -0.98
N ASN A 108 -9.92 14.43 -1.85
CA ASN A 108 -10.23 15.84 -1.65
C ASN A 108 -11.75 16.00 -1.46
N ASP A 109 -12.14 16.96 -0.63
CA ASP A 109 -13.56 17.25 -0.30
C ASP A 109 -14.32 16.07 0.33
N SER A 110 -13.59 15.07 0.86
CA SER A 110 -14.18 13.87 1.50
C SER A 110 -15.24 13.18 0.62
N LEU A 111 -14.97 13.01 -0.67
CA LEU A 111 -15.88 12.30 -1.59
C LEU A 111 -15.86 10.80 -1.35
N ASP A 112 -14.68 10.27 -0.99
CA ASP A 112 -14.43 8.86 -0.68
C ASP A 112 -13.57 8.73 0.57
N ALA A 113 -13.90 7.75 1.39
CA ALA A 113 -13.16 7.35 2.55
C ALA A 113 -12.81 5.86 2.46
N TRP A 114 -11.52 5.54 2.59
CA TRP A 114 -10.99 4.20 2.45
C TRP A 114 -10.20 3.77 3.68
N PHE A 115 -10.28 2.50 4.00
CA PHE A 115 -9.26 1.81 4.77
C PHE A 115 -8.96 0.47 4.10
N ASP A 116 -7.76 0.36 3.57
CA ASP A 116 -7.27 -0.81 2.88
C ASP A 116 -6.29 -1.52 3.79
N GLY A 117 -6.63 -2.73 4.22
CA GLY A 117 -5.81 -3.42 5.19
C GLY A 117 -5.93 -4.93 5.16
N TYR A 118 -5.06 -5.59 5.89
CA TYR A 118 -5.00 -7.04 5.96
C TYR A 118 -4.39 -7.53 7.28
N GLN A 119 -4.65 -8.79 7.55
CA GLN A 119 -3.86 -9.69 8.37
C GLN A 119 -3.33 -10.78 7.41
N PRO A 120 -2.21 -11.44 7.63
CA PRO A 120 -1.60 -12.33 6.63
C PRO A 120 -2.52 -13.38 5.99
N THR A 121 -3.63 -13.75 6.64
CA THR A 121 -4.60 -14.71 6.11
C THR A 121 -5.85 -14.07 5.52
N LEU A 122 -6.05 -12.76 5.70
CA LEU A 122 -7.29 -12.08 5.32
C LEU A 122 -7.04 -10.64 4.89
N THR A 123 -7.35 -10.31 3.65
CA THR A 123 -7.35 -8.95 3.13
C THR A 123 -8.77 -8.39 3.14
N THR A 124 -8.93 -7.20 3.66
CA THR A 124 -10.23 -6.52 3.79
C THR A 124 -10.11 -5.07 3.38
N ILE A 125 -11.03 -4.62 2.54
CA ILE A 125 -11.14 -3.25 2.09
C ILE A 125 -12.47 -2.68 2.60
N ALA A 126 -12.41 -1.55 3.27
CA ALA A 126 -13.58 -0.77 3.65
C ALA A 126 -13.59 0.54 2.84
N TRP A 127 -14.65 0.73 2.10
CA TRP A 127 -14.89 1.93 1.31
C TRP A 127 -16.24 2.54 1.69
N MET A 128 -16.26 3.85 1.81
CA MET A 128 -17.46 4.64 1.95
C MET A 128 -17.46 5.77 0.92
N GLY A 129 -18.52 5.87 0.18
CA GLY A 129 -18.70 6.85 -0.90
C GLY A 129 -20.10 6.79 -1.48
N PHE A 130 -20.37 7.63 -2.45
CA PHE A 130 -21.61 7.61 -3.21
C PHE A 130 -21.33 7.23 -4.67
N ASP A 131 -22.25 6.49 -5.30
CA ASP A 131 -22.17 6.13 -6.72
C ASP A 131 -22.04 7.37 -7.63
N THR A 132 -22.76 8.46 -7.30
CA THR A 132 -22.51 9.78 -7.86
C THR A 132 -21.66 10.54 -6.84
N PRO A 133 -20.39 10.87 -7.15
CA PRO A 133 -19.49 11.48 -6.18
C PRO A 133 -20.05 12.78 -5.58
N ARG A 134 -20.13 12.82 -4.27
CA ARG A 134 -20.50 13.99 -3.47
C ARG A 134 -19.86 13.89 -2.09
N SER A 135 -19.68 15.00 -1.41
CA SER A 135 -19.07 15.02 -0.08
C SER A 135 -19.81 14.12 0.91
N LEU A 136 -19.06 13.35 1.68
CA LEU A 136 -19.55 12.56 2.81
C LEU A 136 -19.87 13.44 4.02
N GLY A 137 -19.37 14.68 4.05
CA GLY A 137 -19.48 15.62 5.14
C GLY A 137 -18.12 16.14 5.63
N ASP A 138 -18.16 17.15 6.49
CA ASP A 138 -16.97 17.74 7.06
C ASP A 138 -16.22 16.73 7.95
N ARG A 139 -14.92 16.55 7.71
CA ARG A 139 -14.03 15.67 8.47
C ARG A 139 -14.33 14.17 8.34
N GLU A 140 -15.15 13.75 7.38
CA GLU A 140 -15.39 12.34 7.09
C GLU A 140 -14.18 11.76 6.33
N THR A 141 -13.27 11.16 7.08
CA THR A 141 -11.98 10.65 6.58
C THR A 141 -11.94 9.13 6.62
N GLY A 142 -10.98 8.54 5.89
CA GLY A 142 -10.74 7.10 5.97
C GLY A 142 -10.50 6.60 7.39
N GLY A 143 -9.79 7.37 8.21
CA GLY A 143 -9.58 7.06 9.64
C GLY A 143 -10.83 7.23 10.51
N GLY A 144 -11.74 8.15 10.13
CA GLY A 144 -12.96 8.44 10.87
C GLY A 144 -14.10 7.49 10.56
N VAL A 145 -14.33 7.15 9.30
CA VAL A 145 -15.52 6.38 8.88
C VAL A 145 -15.20 4.99 8.34
N ALA A 146 -14.18 4.82 7.50
CA ALA A 146 -13.86 3.52 6.91
C ALA A 146 -13.12 2.58 7.88
N LEU A 147 -12.17 3.12 8.65
CA LEU A 147 -11.40 2.33 9.62
C LEU A 147 -12.27 1.67 10.71
N PRO A 148 -13.25 2.33 11.35
CA PRO A 148 -14.14 1.67 12.30
C PRO A 148 -14.93 0.50 11.71
N ILE A 149 -15.38 0.61 10.46
CA ILE A 149 -16.07 -0.48 9.74
C ILE A 149 -15.11 -1.66 9.56
N TRP A 150 -13.90 -1.38 9.08
CA TRP A 150 -12.86 -2.38 8.93
C TRP A 150 -12.52 -3.09 10.24
N ILE A 151 -12.36 -2.34 11.33
CA ILE A 151 -12.07 -2.88 12.66
C ILE A 151 -13.21 -3.80 13.14
N SER A 152 -14.46 -3.36 12.99
CA SER A 152 -15.63 -4.15 13.39
C SER A 152 -15.69 -5.50 12.66
N PHE A 153 -15.42 -5.49 11.34
CA PHE A 153 -15.34 -6.71 10.55
C PHE A 153 -14.18 -7.61 11.01
N MET A 154 -12.97 -7.05 11.12
CA MET A 154 -11.77 -7.81 11.48
C MET A 154 -11.84 -8.38 12.92
N GLN A 155 -12.51 -7.69 13.81
CA GLN A 155 -12.73 -8.17 15.19
C GLN A 155 -13.51 -9.49 15.22
N SER A 156 -14.47 -9.64 14.34
CA SER A 156 -15.24 -10.87 14.16
C SER A 156 -14.47 -11.92 13.35
N ALA A 157 -13.88 -11.51 12.24
CA ALA A 157 -13.21 -12.41 11.30
C ALA A 157 -11.90 -13.00 11.85
N LEU A 158 -11.22 -12.30 12.74
CA LEU A 158 -9.98 -12.77 13.38
C LEU A 158 -10.20 -13.43 14.75
N LYS A 159 -11.45 -13.64 15.13
CA LYS A 159 -11.75 -14.42 16.34
C LYS A 159 -11.12 -15.81 16.20
N ASP A 160 -10.40 -16.22 17.23
CA ASP A 160 -9.71 -17.51 17.28
C ASP A 160 -8.60 -17.71 16.21
N VAL A 161 -8.28 -16.68 15.42
CA VAL A 161 -7.14 -16.70 14.50
C VAL A 161 -5.87 -16.32 15.27
N PRO A 162 -4.84 -17.18 15.31
CA PRO A 162 -3.60 -16.88 16.03
C PRO A 162 -2.89 -15.67 15.41
N VAL A 163 -2.12 -14.95 16.24
CA VAL A 163 -1.27 -13.86 15.77
C VAL A 163 -0.20 -14.45 14.86
N ALA A 164 -0.12 -13.93 13.65
CA ALA A 164 0.85 -14.36 12.65
C ALA A 164 2.18 -13.60 12.81
N GLN A 165 3.29 -14.31 12.54
CA GLN A 165 4.61 -13.71 12.42
C GLN A 165 5.09 -13.89 10.99
N THR A 166 5.39 -12.78 10.32
CA THR A 166 5.98 -12.83 8.98
C THR A 166 7.48 -13.03 9.11
N PRO A 167 8.05 -14.10 8.52
CA PRO A 167 9.48 -14.32 8.56
C PRO A 167 10.20 -13.22 7.77
N VAL A 168 11.35 -12.79 8.31
CA VAL A 168 12.21 -11.80 7.64
C VAL A 168 12.84 -12.48 6.42
N PRO A 169 12.67 -11.96 5.20
CA PRO A 169 13.28 -12.56 4.01
C PRO A 169 14.78 -12.26 3.94
N GLU A 170 15.50 -13.09 3.18
CA GLU A 170 16.90 -12.86 2.85
C GLU A 170 17.09 -11.47 2.21
N GLY A 171 18.20 -10.80 2.54
CA GLY A 171 18.52 -9.46 2.03
C GLY A 171 17.76 -8.33 2.71
N VAL A 172 17.20 -8.56 3.92
CA VAL A 172 16.58 -7.54 4.77
C VAL A 172 17.16 -7.62 6.17
N VAL A 173 17.56 -6.48 6.73
CA VAL A 173 18.14 -6.36 8.06
C VAL A 173 17.43 -5.29 8.88
N ASN A 174 17.42 -5.45 10.20
CA ASN A 174 16.91 -4.44 11.11
C ASN A 174 18.07 -3.60 11.66
N VAL A 175 17.97 -2.28 11.53
CA VAL A 175 18.93 -1.34 12.10
C VAL A 175 18.16 -0.33 12.95
N ALA A 176 18.41 -0.33 14.26
CA ALA A 176 17.78 0.56 15.21
C ALA A 176 16.24 0.56 15.21
N GLY A 177 15.62 -0.59 14.87
CA GLY A 177 14.17 -0.72 14.81
C GLY A 177 13.56 -0.58 13.41
N GLU A 178 14.33 -0.09 12.45
CA GLU A 178 13.91 0.12 11.07
C GLU A 178 14.43 -0.98 10.14
N TRP A 179 13.64 -1.31 9.09
CA TRP A 179 13.98 -2.36 8.13
C TRP A 179 14.59 -1.81 6.85
N TYR A 180 15.78 -2.30 6.50
CA TYR A 180 16.53 -1.91 5.32
C TYR A 180 16.86 -3.12 4.46
N TYR A 181 17.07 -2.90 3.17
CA TYR A 181 17.82 -3.87 2.39
C TYR A 181 19.27 -3.88 2.86
N ASP A 182 19.87 -5.05 2.97
CA ASP A 182 21.21 -5.24 3.53
C ASP A 182 22.29 -4.43 2.79
N GLU A 183 22.14 -4.23 1.47
CA GLU A 183 23.01 -3.39 0.66
C GLU A 183 22.99 -1.91 1.07
N TYR A 184 21.89 -1.43 1.71
CA TYR A 184 21.75 -0.04 2.14
C TYR A 184 22.01 0.17 3.64
N ALA A 185 22.03 -0.88 4.42
CA ALA A 185 22.21 -0.81 5.87
C ALA A 185 23.58 -0.27 6.31
N LYS A 186 24.59 -0.33 5.43
CA LYS A 186 25.96 0.16 5.67
C LYS A 186 26.23 1.55 5.09
N GLY A 187 25.20 2.34 4.83
CA GLY A 187 25.33 3.69 4.29
C GLY A 187 25.59 3.77 2.79
N ALA A 188 25.43 2.66 2.05
CA ALA A 188 25.53 2.64 0.59
C ALA A 188 24.25 3.14 -0.10
N GLY A 189 23.25 3.58 0.68
CA GLY A 189 21.98 4.09 0.17
C GLY A 189 22.07 5.52 -0.36
N VAL A 190 21.01 5.93 -1.05
CA VAL A 190 20.85 7.32 -1.51
C VAL A 190 20.66 8.20 -0.28
N SER A 191 21.66 9.02 0.02
CA SER A 191 21.62 9.95 1.17
C SER A 191 20.61 11.10 1.01
N SER A 192 20.12 11.32 -0.21
CA SER A 192 19.15 12.37 -0.54
C SER A 192 18.39 11.99 -1.81
N VAL A 193 17.10 12.21 -1.85
CA VAL A 193 16.27 12.10 -3.07
C VAL A 193 16.36 13.34 -3.97
N GLY A 194 17.37 14.18 -3.79
CA GLY A 194 17.60 15.38 -4.60
C GLY A 194 16.63 16.53 -4.32
N LEU A 195 15.88 16.47 -3.23
CA LEU A 195 14.92 17.50 -2.81
C LEU A 195 15.52 18.54 -1.86
N THR A 196 16.76 18.39 -1.45
CA THR A 196 17.47 19.44 -0.70
C THR A 196 17.70 20.62 -1.62
N ALA A 197 17.02 21.72 -1.34
CA ALA A 197 17.23 23.01 -2.00
C ALA A 197 18.73 23.37 -1.93
N GLY A 198 19.31 23.61 -3.11
CA GLY A 198 20.73 23.79 -3.29
C GLY A 198 21.40 24.77 -2.33
N ALA A 199 22.51 24.33 -1.84
CA ALA A 199 23.61 25.18 -1.39
C ALA A 199 25.00 24.61 -1.71
N ASP A 200 25.16 23.33 -2.11
CA ASP A 200 26.51 22.75 -2.28
C ASP A 200 26.69 21.80 -3.48
N SER A 201 25.95 21.96 -4.56
CA SER A 201 26.07 21.07 -5.74
C SER A 201 27.14 21.46 -6.77
N ASP A 202 27.98 22.47 -6.51
CA ASP A 202 28.92 23.01 -7.52
C ASP A 202 30.34 22.43 -7.48
N LYS A 203 30.62 21.43 -6.65
CA LYS A 203 32.00 20.91 -6.53
C LYS A 203 32.24 19.46 -6.93
N SER A 204 31.23 18.68 -7.36
CA SER A 204 31.41 17.25 -7.69
C SER A 204 31.17 16.85 -9.15
N LEU A 205 30.91 17.77 -10.08
CA LEU A 205 30.60 17.46 -11.49
C LEU A 205 31.74 17.74 -12.48
N GLN A 206 32.98 17.73 -12.05
CA GLN A 206 34.12 17.96 -12.97
C GLN A 206 34.81 16.70 -13.50
N ASN A 207 34.25 15.51 -13.42
CA ASN A 207 34.87 14.35 -14.09
C ASN A 207 33.87 13.26 -14.50
N SER A 208 33.08 13.50 -15.55
CA SER A 208 32.65 12.44 -16.49
C SER A 208 32.01 13.09 -17.72
N GLY A 209 32.63 12.91 -18.88
CA GLY A 209 32.13 13.39 -20.17
C GLY A 209 30.83 12.67 -20.57
N GLY A 210 29.71 13.29 -20.29
CA GLY A 210 28.37 12.89 -20.72
C GLY A 210 27.57 14.11 -21.12
N THR A 211 26.81 14.00 -22.20
CA THR A 211 25.93 15.03 -22.80
C THR A 211 25.13 15.79 -21.74
N PRO A 212 25.00 17.13 -21.85
CA PRO A 212 24.32 17.93 -20.84
C PRO A 212 22.83 17.59 -20.76
N PRO A 213 22.25 17.48 -19.55
CA PRO A 213 20.82 17.28 -19.39
C PRO A 213 20.04 18.52 -19.82
N THR A 214 18.89 18.29 -20.44
CA THR A 214 17.90 19.30 -20.83
C THR A 214 17.56 20.24 -19.66
N ALA A 215 17.35 21.51 -19.96
CA ALA A 215 17.11 22.61 -19.03
C ALA A 215 16.02 22.29 -17.97
N PRO A 216 16.15 22.78 -16.73
CA PRO A 216 15.12 22.60 -15.70
C PRO A 216 13.81 23.33 -16.08
N PRO A 217 12.65 22.82 -15.61
CA PRO A 217 11.36 23.46 -15.88
C PRO A 217 11.29 24.88 -15.32
N PRO A 218 10.44 25.74 -15.90
CA PRO A 218 10.33 27.15 -15.53
C PRO A 218 10.07 27.34 -14.03
N SER A 219 10.63 28.40 -13.46
CA SER A 219 10.60 28.72 -12.02
C SER A 219 9.20 28.77 -11.39
N ASP A 220 8.16 29.04 -12.19
CA ASP A 220 6.77 29.15 -11.73
C ASP A 220 6.12 27.81 -11.43
N GLU A 221 6.49 26.75 -12.13
CA GLU A 221 5.97 25.40 -11.90
C GLU A 221 6.54 24.80 -10.60
N ARG A 222 7.80 25.08 -10.34
CA ARG A 222 8.48 24.68 -9.08
C ARG A 222 7.88 25.38 -7.86
N LYS A 223 7.49 26.64 -7.98
CA LYS A 223 6.82 27.40 -6.93
C LYS A 223 5.43 26.85 -6.64
N ARG A 224 4.64 26.53 -7.66
CA ARG A 224 3.32 25.92 -7.52
C ARG A 224 3.36 24.57 -6.81
N ILE A 225 4.34 23.73 -7.13
CA ILE A 225 4.52 22.42 -6.47
C ILE A 225 4.87 22.61 -5.00
N LEU A 226 5.79 23.51 -4.65
CA LEU A 226 6.18 23.78 -3.28
C LEU A 226 5.06 24.40 -2.43
N ASP A 227 4.18 25.19 -3.03
CA ASP A 227 3.06 25.81 -2.33
C ASP A 227 1.93 24.82 -2.02
N MET A 228 1.81 23.70 -2.78
CA MET A 228 0.88 22.61 -2.47
C MET A 228 1.25 21.79 -1.23
N PHE A 229 2.49 21.88 -0.76
CA PHE A 229 2.96 21.15 0.43
C PHE A 229 3.09 22.02 1.69
N LYS A 230 2.62 23.28 1.65
CA LYS A 230 2.74 24.22 2.77
C LYS A 230 1.46 24.37 3.62
N ASN A 231 0.40 23.60 3.32
CA ASN A 231 -0.85 23.59 4.11
C ASN A 231 -1.09 22.23 4.78
#